data_df0ff1e53133772193de37db73066939
#
_entry.id   df0ff1e53133772193de37db73066939
#
_cell.length_a   1.000
_cell.length_b   1.000
_cell.length_c   1.000
_cell.angle_alpha   90.00
_cell.angle_beta   90.00
_cell.angle_gamma   90.00
#
_symmetry.space_group_name_H-M   'P 1'
#
loop_
_entity.id
_entity.type
_entity.pdbx_description
1 polymer ?
#
loop_
_entity_poly.entity_id
_entity_poly.type
_entity_poly.pdbx_seq_one_letter_code
_entity_poly.pdbx_strand_id
1 'polypeptide(L)'
;ILNLFIKDIYEDEDGNEKFINYSAVDRHPVFFIDDTSYGQRISARRNAKPGEYYWRITQFMVPCFQMIPPILVEGRLKTNPTTGNVWVPIDDYNTWNWGFTSDAEALTEQQKKLLGPEGIWGDLDENYHALQNDTNRYRFDLERQRKTNFSGIQGVRNQDAAVVESMGPIVDRTKEHLGHSDSGIAMFRRLM
;
A
#
# COMPACT_ATOMS: atom_id res chain seq x y z
N ILE A 1 -6.01 -1.06 -9.21
CA ILE A 1 -5.03 -1.38 -8.20
C ILE A 1 -3.63 -1.28 -8.79
N LEU A 2 -2.84 -0.56 -8.11
CA LEU A 2 -1.56 0.00 -8.42
C LEU A 2 -0.55 -1.08 -8.76
N ASN A 3 -0.10 -1.13 -9.99
CA ASN A 3 1.02 -1.97 -10.38
C ASN A 3 2.32 -1.29 -9.95
N LEU A 4 2.63 -1.48 -8.69
CA LEU A 4 3.94 -1.12 -8.14
C LEU A 4 5.07 -1.95 -8.73
N PHE A 5 4.75 -3.13 -9.26
CA PHE A 5 5.72 -4.10 -9.72
C PHE A 5 5.33 -4.56 -11.12
N ILE A 6 6.16 -4.21 -12.09
CA ILE A 6 6.00 -4.60 -13.48
C ILE A 6 6.46 -6.03 -13.70
N LYS A 7 7.35 -6.54 -12.82
CA LYS A 7 7.90 -7.89 -12.92
C LYS A 7 7.36 -8.80 -11.83
N ASP A 8 7.00 -10.00 -12.24
CA ASP A 8 6.58 -11.07 -11.34
C ASP A 8 7.79 -11.79 -10.73
N ILE A 9 8.88 -11.85 -11.47
CA ILE A 9 10.15 -12.49 -11.09
C ILE A 9 11.28 -11.50 -11.33
N TYR A 10 12.21 -11.43 -10.40
CA TYR A 10 13.45 -10.65 -10.50
C TYR A 10 14.63 -11.61 -10.51
N GLU A 11 15.53 -11.44 -11.46
CA GLU A 11 16.72 -12.24 -11.64
C GLU A 11 17.95 -11.46 -11.16
N ASP A 12 18.98 -12.18 -10.72
CA ASP A 12 20.30 -11.60 -10.49
C ASP A 12 21.09 -11.43 -11.81
N GLU A 13 22.34 -10.95 -11.72
CA GLU A 13 23.19 -10.73 -12.89
C GLU A 13 23.54 -12.02 -13.63
N ASP A 14 23.43 -13.17 -12.98
CA ASP A 14 23.69 -14.51 -13.51
C ASP A 14 22.43 -15.19 -14.07
N GLY A 15 21.25 -14.51 -14.00
CA GLY A 15 19.97 -15.05 -14.48
C GLY A 15 19.26 -15.99 -13.51
N ASN A 16 19.70 -16.07 -12.23
CA ASN A 16 19.01 -16.87 -11.23
C ASN A 16 17.84 -16.07 -10.61
N GLU A 17 16.77 -16.76 -10.24
CA GLU A 17 15.65 -16.16 -9.53
C GLU A 17 16.09 -15.60 -8.18
N LYS A 18 16.11 -14.28 -8.07
CA LYS A 18 16.49 -13.56 -6.85
C LYS A 18 15.30 -13.24 -5.96
N PHE A 19 14.15 -13.01 -6.57
CA PHE A 19 12.93 -12.64 -5.87
C PHE A 19 11.68 -12.94 -6.70
N ILE A 20 10.69 -13.55 -6.08
CA ILE A 20 9.38 -13.77 -6.68
C ILE A 20 8.36 -12.86 -5.98
N ASN A 21 7.67 -12.04 -6.77
CA ASN A 21 6.55 -11.24 -6.27
C ASN A 21 5.27 -12.06 -6.27
N TYR A 22 5.02 -12.83 -5.25
CA TYR A 22 3.80 -13.65 -5.14
C TYR A 22 2.50 -12.84 -5.18
N SER A 23 2.55 -11.53 -4.90
CA SER A 23 1.37 -10.66 -5.03
C SER A 23 1.01 -10.40 -6.49
N ALA A 24 1.97 -10.49 -7.41
CA ALA A 24 1.75 -10.36 -8.84
C ALA A 24 1.46 -11.72 -9.50
N VAL A 25 2.14 -12.78 -9.06
CA VAL A 25 1.96 -14.16 -9.56
C VAL A 25 0.56 -14.68 -9.24
N ASP A 26 0.15 -14.64 -7.97
CA ASP A 26 -1.21 -14.99 -7.56
C ASP A 26 -1.99 -13.72 -7.20
N ARG A 27 -2.82 -13.26 -8.14
CA ARG A 27 -3.63 -12.05 -8.02
C ARG A 27 -4.98 -12.26 -7.32
N HIS A 28 -5.29 -13.50 -6.94
CA HIS A 28 -6.56 -13.88 -6.34
C HIS A 28 -6.38 -14.44 -4.93
N PRO A 29 -6.00 -13.61 -3.94
CA PRO A 29 -5.81 -14.09 -2.58
C PRO A 29 -7.13 -14.57 -1.97
N VAL A 30 -7.01 -15.59 -1.12
CA VAL A 30 -8.09 -15.96 -0.20
C VAL A 30 -7.93 -15.13 1.06
N PHE A 31 -9.00 -14.44 1.46
CA PHE A 31 -9.01 -13.61 2.66
C PHE A 31 -9.56 -14.35 3.86
N PHE A 32 -8.89 -14.18 4.99
CA PHE A 32 -9.34 -14.58 6.31
C PHE A 32 -9.35 -13.31 7.17
N ILE A 33 -10.46 -13.08 7.86
CA ILE A 33 -10.64 -11.86 8.63
C ILE A 33 -11.06 -12.29 10.03
N ASP A 34 -10.25 -11.90 11.01
CA ASP A 34 -10.47 -12.22 12.40
C ASP A 34 -10.66 -10.94 13.22
N ASP A 35 -11.67 -10.92 14.05
CA ASP A 35 -11.81 -9.91 15.07
C ASP A 35 -10.82 -10.16 16.20
N THR A 36 -10.24 -9.08 16.73
CA THR A 36 -9.26 -9.12 17.81
C THR A 36 -9.69 -8.15 18.91
N SER A 37 -9.04 -8.22 20.07
CA SER A 37 -9.29 -7.29 21.17
C SER A 37 -8.93 -5.83 20.86
N TYR A 38 -8.15 -5.60 19.78
CA TYR A 38 -7.70 -4.27 19.35
C TYR A 38 -8.32 -3.80 18.04
N GLY A 39 -9.07 -4.65 17.34
CA GLY A 39 -9.65 -4.34 16.03
C GLY A 39 -9.73 -5.56 15.14
N GLN A 40 -9.07 -5.56 13.99
CA GLN A 40 -9.12 -6.64 13.01
C GLN A 40 -7.75 -7.08 12.51
N ARG A 41 -7.64 -8.38 12.21
CA ARG A 41 -6.54 -8.96 11.45
C ARG A 41 -7.06 -9.44 10.10
N ILE A 42 -6.50 -8.91 9.02
CA ILE A 42 -6.86 -9.26 7.65
C ILE A 42 -5.69 -10.04 7.05
N SER A 43 -5.89 -11.33 6.82
CA SER A 43 -4.87 -12.25 6.32
C SER A 43 -5.18 -12.62 4.87
N ALA A 44 -4.31 -12.26 3.94
CA ALA A 44 -4.41 -12.58 2.53
C ALA A 44 -3.45 -13.72 2.18
N ARG A 45 -3.98 -14.90 1.90
CA ARG A 45 -3.22 -16.08 1.49
C ARG A 45 -3.16 -16.17 -0.02
N ARG A 46 -1.97 -16.39 -0.55
CA ARG A 46 -1.72 -16.66 -1.97
C ARG A 46 -0.99 -17.98 -2.14
N ASN A 47 -1.18 -18.60 -3.29
CA ASN A 47 -0.36 -19.74 -3.67
C ASN A 47 1.07 -19.25 -3.94
N ALA A 48 2.04 -20.05 -3.50
CA ALA A 48 3.47 -19.83 -3.73
C ALA A 48 4.05 -21.02 -4.49
N LYS A 49 5.15 -21.61 -4.02
CA LYS A 49 5.68 -22.86 -4.56
C LYS A 49 4.75 -24.04 -4.22
N PRO A 50 4.87 -25.18 -4.92
CA PRO A 50 4.06 -26.36 -4.61
C PRO A 50 4.11 -26.74 -3.13
N GLY A 51 2.94 -26.75 -2.49
CA GLY A 51 2.81 -27.04 -1.06
C GLY A 51 3.06 -25.86 -0.12
N GLU A 52 3.34 -24.68 -0.63
CA GLU A 52 3.62 -23.47 0.15
C GLU A 52 2.60 -22.37 -0.12
N TYR A 53 2.44 -21.48 0.87
CA TYR A 53 1.57 -20.31 0.78
C TYR A 53 2.34 -19.05 1.17
N TYR A 54 2.08 -17.98 0.43
CA TYR A 54 2.52 -16.64 0.77
C TYR A 54 1.41 -15.89 1.50
N TRP A 55 1.70 -15.39 2.69
CA TRP A 55 0.76 -14.66 3.52
C TRP A 55 1.12 -13.19 3.61
N ARG A 56 0.11 -12.35 3.49
CA ARG A 56 0.20 -10.94 3.87
C ARG A 56 -0.85 -10.67 4.94
N ILE A 57 -0.38 -10.25 6.11
CA ILE A 57 -1.23 -10.03 7.28
C ILE A 57 -1.20 -8.54 7.61
N THR A 58 -2.33 -7.86 7.37
CA THR A 58 -2.56 -6.48 7.76
C THR A 58 -3.29 -6.47 9.09
N GLN A 59 -2.87 -5.64 10.01
CA GLN A 59 -3.55 -5.42 11.27
C GLN A 59 -4.16 -4.03 11.29
N PHE A 60 -5.41 -3.96 11.64
CA PHE A 60 -6.11 -2.71 11.87
C PHE A 60 -6.45 -2.58 13.36
N MET A 61 -5.93 -1.54 14.00
CA MET A 61 -6.15 -1.23 15.40
C MET A 61 -7.06 -0.01 15.50
N VAL A 62 -8.24 -0.22 16.06
CA VAL A 62 -9.19 0.89 16.23
C VAL A 62 -8.61 1.98 17.14
N PRO A 63 -8.92 3.26 16.89
CA PRO A 63 -9.84 3.73 15.83
C PRO A 63 -9.18 3.97 14.47
N CYS A 64 -7.85 4.09 14.36
CA CYS A 64 -7.25 4.69 13.17
C CYS A 64 -5.85 4.16 12.78
N PHE A 65 -5.35 3.14 13.44
CA PHE A 65 -4.01 2.61 13.18
C PHE A 65 -4.07 1.40 12.24
N GLN A 66 -3.19 1.41 11.25
CA GLN A 66 -3.03 0.29 10.32
C GLN A 66 -1.57 -0.12 10.22
N MET A 67 -1.27 -1.38 10.47
CA MET A 67 0.02 -1.99 10.20
C MET A 67 -0.06 -2.77 8.90
N ILE A 68 0.79 -2.41 7.95
CA ILE A 68 0.85 -3.02 6.63
C ILE A 68 2.03 -3.99 6.61
N PRO A 69 1.83 -5.25 6.15
CA PRO A 69 2.93 -6.18 6.04
C PRO A 69 3.96 -5.65 5.04
N PRO A 70 5.26 -5.80 5.33
CA PRO A 70 6.30 -5.38 4.41
C PRO A 70 6.12 -6.07 3.07
N ILE A 71 6.46 -5.36 2.00
CA ILE A 71 6.64 -5.99 0.70
C ILE A 71 8.00 -6.67 0.77
N LEU A 72 8.00 -7.98 0.83
CA LEU A 72 9.23 -8.75 0.78
C LEU A 72 9.95 -8.45 -0.53
N VAL A 73 11.04 -7.72 -0.43
CA VAL A 73 11.99 -7.52 -1.51
C VAL A 73 13.25 -8.23 -1.08
N GLU A 74 13.26 -9.54 -1.28
CA GLU A 74 14.41 -10.38 -0.98
C GLU A 74 15.65 -9.79 -1.67
N GLY A 75 16.73 -9.65 -0.94
CA GLY A 75 17.98 -9.06 -1.44
C GLY A 75 18.05 -7.53 -1.49
N ARG A 76 16.94 -6.79 -1.35
CA ARG A 76 16.96 -5.32 -1.30
C ARG A 76 16.95 -4.74 0.11
N LEU A 77 16.39 -5.47 1.07
CA LEU A 77 16.36 -5.08 2.47
C LEU A 77 16.97 -6.20 3.29
N LYS A 78 17.90 -5.89 4.18
CA LYS A 78 18.48 -6.86 5.12
C LYS A 78 17.45 -7.33 6.14
N THR A 79 16.46 -6.52 6.39
CA THR A 79 15.40 -6.71 7.37
C THR A 79 14.05 -6.42 6.72
N ASN A 80 12.96 -6.81 7.37
CA ASN A 80 11.60 -6.53 6.94
C ASN A 80 10.99 -5.42 7.80
N PRO A 81 11.18 -4.14 7.43
CA PRO A 81 10.64 -3.05 8.21
C PRO A 81 9.10 -3.14 8.27
N THR A 82 8.56 -2.90 9.45
CA THR A 82 7.14 -2.72 9.63
C THR A 82 6.74 -1.33 9.16
N THR A 83 5.76 -1.25 8.29
CA THR A 83 5.19 0.01 7.82
C THR A 83 3.74 0.13 8.27
N GLY A 84 3.25 1.34 8.36
CA GLY A 84 1.87 1.54 8.73
C GLY A 84 1.40 2.96 8.50
N ASN A 85 0.13 3.16 8.79
CA ASN A 85 -0.54 4.44 8.70
C ASN A 85 -1.36 4.70 9.96
N VAL A 86 -1.51 5.98 10.27
CA VAL A 86 -2.47 6.46 11.25
C VAL A 86 -3.37 7.47 10.53
N TRP A 87 -4.66 7.16 10.45
CA TRP A 87 -5.65 7.96 9.75
C TRP A 87 -6.44 8.77 10.77
N VAL A 88 -6.03 10.01 11.01
CA VAL A 88 -6.62 10.87 12.04
C VAL A 88 -7.59 11.86 11.41
N PRO A 89 -8.90 11.75 11.64
CA PRO A 89 -9.85 12.71 11.13
C PRO A 89 -9.56 14.11 11.66
N ILE A 90 -9.60 15.12 10.77
CA ILE A 90 -9.55 16.55 11.12
C ILE A 90 -10.96 17.11 11.16
N ASP A 91 -11.71 16.86 10.09
CA ASP A 91 -13.10 17.27 9.91
C ASP A 91 -13.81 16.30 8.95
N ASP A 92 -15.00 16.62 8.48
CA ASP A 92 -15.78 15.75 7.58
C ASP A 92 -15.15 15.57 6.19
N TYR A 93 -14.20 16.42 5.83
CA TYR A 93 -13.59 16.44 4.49
C TYR A 93 -12.11 16.12 4.50
N ASN A 94 -11.44 16.23 5.64
CA ASN A 94 -9.99 16.13 5.74
C ASN A 94 -9.56 15.12 6.79
N THR A 95 -8.51 14.37 6.45
CA THR A 95 -7.89 13.37 7.33
C THR A 95 -6.37 13.51 7.27
N TRP A 96 -5.73 13.56 8.43
CA TRP A 96 -4.30 13.38 8.51
C TRP A 96 -3.95 11.92 8.23
N ASN A 97 -3.05 11.70 7.30
CA ASN A 97 -2.45 10.39 7.07
C ASN A 97 -0.98 10.41 7.52
N TRP A 98 -0.74 9.94 8.71
CA TRP A 98 0.61 9.75 9.24
C TRP A 98 1.14 8.39 8.82
N GLY A 99 2.25 8.39 8.10
CA GLY A 99 2.94 7.15 7.78
C GLY A 99 4.13 6.93 8.69
N PHE A 100 4.39 5.69 9.02
CA PHE A 100 5.57 5.32 9.78
C PHE A 100 6.24 4.07 9.18
N THR A 101 7.53 3.98 9.41
CA THR A 101 8.34 2.79 9.13
C THR A 101 9.24 2.54 10.33
N SER A 102 9.23 1.32 10.83
CA SER A 102 10.04 0.89 11.97
C SER A 102 10.75 -0.41 11.64
N ASP A 103 12.01 -0.50 12.04
CA ASP A 103 12.80 -1.71 11.95
C ASP A 103 13.56 -1.94 13.27
N ALA A 104 13.96 -3.17 13.54
CA ALA A 104 14.80 -3.51 14.69
C ALA A 104 16.22 -2.94 14.57
N GLU A 105 16.69 -2.74 13.34
CA GLU A 105 17.97 -2.11 13.03
C GLU A 105 17.76 -0.73 12.40
N ALA A 106 18.76 0.14 12.50
CA ALA A 106 18.71 1.43 11.82
C ALA A 106 18.60 1.26 10.30
N LEU A 107 17.64 1.97 9.70
CA LEU A 107 17.46 1.95 8.25
C LEU A 107 18.70 2.49 7.54
N THR A 108 19.15 1.78 6.52
CA THR A 108 20.21 2.25 5.61
C THR A 108 19.74 3.44 4.80
N GLU A 109 20.66 4.23 4.26
CA GLU A 109 20.31 5.37 3.39
C GLU A 109 19.52 4.93 2.14
N GLN A 110 19.81 3.76 1.59
CA GLN A 110 19.05 3.21 0.48
C GLN A 110 17.61 2.86 0.89
N GLN A 111 17.41 2.31 2.08
CA GLN A 111 16.08 2.03 2.63
C GLN A 111 15.31 3.32 2.91
N LYS A 112 15.96 4.33 3.51
CA LYS A 112 15.36 5.65 3.74
C LYS A 112 14.92 6.30 2.43
N LYS A 113 15.74 6.22 1.39
CA LYS A 113 15.39 6.73 0.06
C LYS A 113 14.19 6.01 -0.55
N LEU A 114 14.17 4.68 -0.48
CA LEU A 114 13.06 3.86 -0.98
C LEU A 114 11.76 4.12 -0.24
N LEU A 115 11.85 4.27 1.08
CA LEU A 115 10.71 4.46 1.97
C LEU A 115 10.32 5.94 2.14
N GLY A 116 11.16 6.85 1.68
CA GLY A 116 10.98 8.30 1.79
C GLY A 116 10.12 8.90 0.66
N PRO A 117 10.13 10.24 0.57
CA PRO A 117 9.34 11.01 -0.41
C PRO A 117 9.60 10.62 -1.86
N GLU A 118 10.85 10.33 -2.23
CA GLU A 118 11.21 9.94 -3.59
C GLU A 118 10.69 8.54 -3.99
N GLY A 119 10.36 7.70 -3.00
CA GLY A 119 9.90 6.33 -3.20
C GLY A 119 8.40 6.16 -2.93
N ILE A 120 8.05 5.81 -1.71
CA ILE A 120 6.67 5.49 -1.31
C ILE A 120 5.87 6.76 -0.98
N TRP A 121 6.47 7.66 -0.19
CA TRP A 121 5.85 8.89 0.25
C TRP A 121 6.01 9.97 -0.81
N GLY A 122 4.98 10.77 -1.07
CA GLY A 122 5.08 11.94 -1.92
C GLY A 122 5.72 13.13 -1.20
N ASP A 123 6.14 14.13 -1.98
CA ASP A 123 6.63 15.40 -1.43
C ASP A 123 5.48 16.22 -0.84
N LEU A 124 5.78 16.92 0.25
CA LEU A 124 4.84 17.79 0.95
C LEU A 124 5.37 19.24 0.95
N ASP A 125 4.46 20.19 1.06
CA ASP A 125 4.80 21.59 1.34
C ASP A 125 5.06 21.81 2.85
N GLU A 126 5.34 23.05 3.22
CA GLU A 126 5.59 23.46 4.60
C GLU A 126 4.38 23.29 5.54
N ASN A 127 3.18 23.16 4.97
CA ASN A 127 1.92 22.94 5.69
C ASN A 127 1.47 21.48 5.64
N TYR A 128 2.35 20.57 5.17
CA TYR A 128 2.09 19.15 4.99
C TYR A 128 1.04 18.81 3.93
N HIS A 129 0.73 19.69 2.98
CA HIS A 129 -0.09 19.36 1.85
C HIS A 129 0.73 18.67 0.75
N ALA A 130 0.12 17.70 0.09
CA ALA A 130 0.80 17.00 -1.01
C ALA A 130 1.09 17.95 -2.18
N LEU A 131 2.35 17.99 -2.63
CA LEU A 131 2.74 18.75 -3.82
C LEU A 131 2.15 18.17 -5.11
N GLN A 132 1.82 16.88 -5.11
CA GLN A 132 1.08 16.23 -6.19
C GLN A 132 -0.36 16.05 -5.75
N ASN A 133 -1.26 16.79 -6.35
CA ASN A 133 -2.69 16.84 -5.99
C ASN A 133 -3.56 17.03 -7.24
N ASP A 134 -4.85 17.15 -7.06
CA ASP A 134 -5.84 17.31 -8.14
C ASP A 134 -5.61 18.54 -8.99
N THR A 135 -5.17 19.66 -8.41
CA THR A 135 -4.95 20.93 -9.15
C THR A 135 -3.88 20.83 -10.22
N ASN A 136 -2.88 19.97 -10.01
CA ASN A 136 -1.84 19.69 -10.98
C ASN A 136 -1.93 18.29 -11.61
N ARG A 137 -3.11 17.65 -11.48
CA ARG A 137 -3.39 16.30 -11.98
C ARG A 137 -2.39 15.27 -11.46
N TYR A 138 -1.95 15.42 -10.21
CA TYR A 138 -0.95 14.56 -9.54
C TYR A 138 0.38 14.45 -10.33
N ARG A 139 0.72 15.49 -11.10
CA ARG A 139 1.88 15.52 -12.02
C ARG A 139 1.91 14.27 -12.92
N PHE A 140 0.75 13.92 -13.45
CA PHE A 140 0.62 12.83 -14.41
C PHE A 140 1.54 13.00 -15.60
N ASP A 141 2.24 11.92 -15.97
CA ASP A 141 3.18 11.86 -17.09
C ASP A 141 2.82 10.69 -18.01
N LEU A 142 2.52 11.02 -19.29
CA LEU A 142 2.12 10.03 -20.28
C LEU A 142 3.26 9.08 -20.68
N GLU A 143 4.49 9.55 -20.71
CA GLU A 143 5.66 8.72 -21.00
C GLU A 143 5.91 7.72 -19.88
N ARG A 144 5.76 8.16 -18.61
CA ARG A 144 5.81 7.27 -17.46
C ARG A 144 4.69 6.22 -17.52
N GLN A 145 3.47 6.62 -17.89
CA GLN A 145 2.35 5.68 -18.04
C GLN A 145 2.65 4.60 -19.07
N ARG A 146 3.27 4.96 -20.18
CA ARG A 146 3.60 4.02 -21.24
C ARG A 146 4.78 3.09 -20.91
N LYS A 147 5.74 3.58 -20.12
CA LYS A 147 7.04 2.90 -19.95
C LYS A 147 7.27 2.32 -18.55
N THR A 148 6.62 2.87 -17.51
CA THR A 148 7.00 2.59 -16.13
C THR A 148 5.86 2.03 -15.27
N ASN A 149 4.71 2.70 -15.24
CA ASN A 149 3.58 2.27 -14.43
C ASN A 149 2.25 2.67 -15.07
N PHE A 150 1.18 1.99 -14.72
CA PHE A 150 -0.15 2.20 -15.32
C PHE A 150 -0.75 3.58 -15.06
N SER A 151 -0.44 4.17 -13.92
CA SER A 151 -1.04 5.44 -13.52
C SER A 151 -0.38 6.65 -14.17
N GLY A 152 0.89 6.55 -14.57
CA GLY A 152 1.69 7.71 -14.97
C GLY A 152 2.04 8.65 -13.81
N ILE A 153 1.67 8.29 -12.58
CA ILE A 153 1.88 9.09 -11.38
C ILE A 153 3.06 8.50 -10.59
N GLN A 154 3.96 9.35 -10.14
CA GLN A 154 5.10 8.93 -9.33
C GLN A 154 4.71 8.78 -7.85
N GLY A 155 5.24 7.74 -7.22
CA GLY A 155 5.01 7.47 -5.80
C GLY A 155 3.68 6.75 -5.54
N VAL A 156 3.73 5.76 -4.65
CA VAL A 156 2.58 4.92 -4.32
C VAL A 156 1.47 5.74 -3.68
N ARG A 157 1.85 6.59 -2.74
CA ARG A 157 0.89 7.41 -1.99
C ARG A 157 0.19 8.43 -2.88
N ASN A 158 0.90 9.02 -3.84
CA ASN A 158 0.28 9.93 -4.80
C ASN A 158 -0.70 9.21 -5.72
N GLN A 159 -0.43 7.95 -6.06
CA GLN A 159 -1.36 7.12 -6.82
C GLN A 159 -2.60 6.77 -6.00
N ASP A 160 -2.43 6.42 -4.73
CA ASP A 160 -3.53 6.15 -3.80
C ASP A 160 -4.38 7.42 -3.59
N ALA A 161 -3.75 8.56 -3.34
CA ALA A 161 -4.43 9.85 -3.20
C ALA A 161 -5.25 10.19 -4.43
N ALA A 162 -4.67 10.06 -5.63
CA ALA A 162 -5.38 10.33 -6.88
C ALA A 162 -6.65 9.48 -7.04
N VAL A 163 -6.61 8.22 -6.65
CA VAL A 163 -7.80 7.34 -6.70
C VAL A 163 -8.82 7.74 -5.64
N VAL A 164 -8.40 7.96 -4.40
CA VAL A 164 -9.29 8.29 -3.29
C VAL A 164 -9.95 9.64 -3.51
N GLU A 165 -9.19 10.68 -3.83
CA GLU A 165 -9.68 12.04 -4.02
C GLU A 165 -10.58 12.18 -5.26
N SER A 166 -10.34 11.35 -6.31
CA SER A 166 -11.20 11.34 -7.50
C SER A 166 -12.64 10.89 -7.24
N MET A 167 -12.90 10.24 -6.10
CA MET A 167 -14.26 9.87 -5.69
C MET A 167 -15.07 11.03 -5.10
N GLY A 168 -14.45 12.20 -4.97
CA GLY A 168 -15.06 13.40 -4.40
C GLY A 168 -14.87 13.49 -2.88
N PRO A 169 -15.22 14.65 -2.28
CA PRO A 169 -14.94 14.94 -0.88
C PRO A 169 -15.67 14.00 0.10
N ILE A 170 -16.87 13.56 -0.24
CA ILE A 170 -17.64 12.56 0.52
C ILE A 170 -18.16 11.52 -0.47
N VAL A 171 -17.71 10.29 -0.30
CA VAL A 171 -18.13 9.18 -1.17
C VAL A 171 -19.60 8.83 -0.95
N ASP A 172 -20.39 8.82 -2.01
CA ASP A 172 -21.76 8.33 -2.00
C ASP A 172 -21.78 6.79 -1.90
N ARG A 173 -21.87 6.29 -0.68
CA ARG A 173 -21.86 4.84 -0.41
C ARG A 173 -23.07 4.09 -0.95
N THR A 174 -24.12 4.78 -1.37
CA THR A 174 -25.30 4.12 -2.01
C THR A 174 -24.95 3.57 -3.39
N LYS A 175 -23.87 4.07 -3.98
CA LYS A 175 -23.34 3.62 -5.30
C LYS A 175 -22.19 2.64 -5.17
N GLU A 176 -21.85 2.22 -3.96
CA GLU A 176 -20.73 1.33 -3.70
C GLU A 176 -21.11 -0.12 -3.98
N HIS A 177 -20.21 -0.83 -4.66
CA HIS A 177 -20.37 -2.24 -4.98
C HIS A 177 -19.20 -3.04 -4.39
N LEU A 178 -19.36 -3.47 -3.14
CA LEU A 178 -18.35 -4.26 -2.45
C LEU A 178 -18.29 -5.68 -3.02
N GLY A 179 -17.09 -6.11 -3.41
CA GLY A 179 -16.80 -7.47 -3.82
C GLY A 179 -16.33 -8.35 -2.65
N HIS A 180 -16.08 -9.61 -2.94
CA HIS A 180 -15.56 -10.56 -1.93
C HIS A 180 -14.22 -10.08 -1.32
N SER A 181 -13.38 -9.44 -2.10
CA SER A 181 -12.11 -8.87 -1.65
C SER A 181 -12.26 -7.74 -0.63
N ASP A 182 -13.45 -7.14 -0.53
CA ASP A 182 -13.76 -6.01 0.35
C ASP A 182 -14.42 -6.45 1.66
N SER A 183 -14.45 -7.75 1.91
CA SER A 183 -15.07 -8.32 3.13
C SER A 183 -14.47 -7.74 4.42
N GLY A 184 -13.16 -7.45 4.43
CA GLY A 184 -12.50 -6.75 5.54
C GLY A 184 -13.04 -5.35 5.79
N ILE A 185 -13.36 -4.60 4.73
CA ILE A 185 -13.96 -3.27 4.82
C ILE A 185 -15.38 -3.36 5.39
N ALA A 186 -16.16 -4.33 4.91
CA ALA A 186 -17.52 -4.55 5.42
C ALA A 186 -17.53 -4.91 6.90
N MET A 187 -16.61 -5.76 7.36
CA MET A 187 -16.46 -6.10 8.78
C MET A 187 -15.99 -4.91 9.61
N PHE A 188 -14.98 -4.17 9.10
CA PHE A 188 -14.50 -2.96 9.77
C PHE A 188 -15.61 -1.94 10.01
N ARG A 189 -16.50 -1.73 9.04
CA ARG A 189 -17.64 -0.81 9.18
C ARG A 189 -18.67 -1.25 10.23
N ARG A 190 -18.68 -2.53 10.60
CA ARG A 190 -19.52 -3.02 11.71
C ARG A 190 -18.85 -2.82 13.06
N LEU A 191 -17.54 -2.71 13.08
CA LEU A 191 -16.75 -2.50 14.27
C LEU A 191 -16.79 -1.01 14.72
N MET A 192 -16.88 -0.08 13.76
CA MET A 192 -17.00 1.37 13.99
C MET A 192 -18.44 1.81 14.21
#